data_1d1fad0695c75f8b0b5bd2805a34d481
#
_entry.id   1d1fad0695c75f8b0b5bd2805a34d481
#
_cell.length_a   1.000
_cell.length_b   1.000
_cell.length_c   1.000
_cell.angle_alpha   90.00
_cell.angle_beta   90.00
_cell.angle_gamma   90.00
#
_symmetry.space_group_name_H-M   'P 1'
#
loop_
_entity.id
_entity.type
_entity.pdbx_description
1 polymer ?
#
loop_
_entity_poly.entity_id
_entity_poly.type
_entity_poly.pdbx_seq_one_letter_code
_entity_poly.pdbx_strand_id
1 'polypeptide(L)'
;KPHGLYSPPALGLAAAIACCGFTFLLGGGPIEMFCAFVGAGIGNYLRCKLTKHHFTLFLCIVSSVSLACFAYAGLLKLGEILFGISVQHEAGYICAMLFIIPGFPFITSGIDLAKLDMRSGLERLAYAMIIILVATLTAWIMALILHLKPSDFPPLSLTLWQHILFRLLASFCGVFGFSVMFNSPKELSATAGIIGAIANTLRLELVDLASLPPAAAAFIGALTAGILASVLKSKIGYPRISLTVPSIVIMVPGLYLYRAIYNLGVMSLQTSASWFAAAILIILALPLGLIFARILTDKTFRYCT
;
A
#
# COMPACT_ATOMS: atom_id res chain seq x y z
N LYS A 1 -11.97 -20.28 -17.47
CA LYS A 1 -11.30 -19.48 -16.42
C LYS A 1 -11.31 -18.04 -16.90
N PRO A 2 -11.72 -17.05 -16.09
CA PRO A 2 -11.64 -15.66 -16.50
C PRO A 2 -10.16 -15.32 -16.74
N HIS A 3 -9.83 -14.92 -17.96
CA HIS A 3 -8.50 -14.42 -18.28
C HIS A 3 -8.35 -13.03 -17.60
N GLY A 4 -7.23 -12.81 -16.92
CA GLY A 4 -6.92 -11.49 -16.39
C GLY A 4 -6.82 -10.46 -17.51
N LEU A 5 -7.23 -9.22 -17.25
CA LEU A 5 -7.20 -8.13 -18.24
C LEU A 5 -5.76 -7.75 -18.67
N TYR A 6 -4.78 -8.09 -17.83
CA TYR A 6 -3.39 -7.63 -17.99
C TYR A 6 -2.41 -8.80 -18.06
N SER A 7 -1.40 -8.63 -18.88
CA SER A 7 -0.26 -9.56 -18.97
C SER A 7 0.66 -9.44 -17.75
N PRO A 8 1.45 -10.47 -17.39
CA PRO A 8 2.41 -10.39 -16.29
C PRO A 8 3.38 -9.21 -16.37
N PRO A 9 3.93 -8.82 -17.53
CA PRO A 9 4.76 -7.62 -17.65
C PRO A 9 4.01 -6.33 -17.31
N ALA A 10 2.74 -6.22 -17.75
CA ALA A 10 1.91 -5.06 -17.44
C ALA A 10 1.62 -4.94 -15.92
N LEU A 11 1.38 -6.07 -15.25
CA LEU A 11 1.21 -6.13 -13.79
C LEU A 11 2.53 -5.84 -13.06
N GLY A 12 3.67 -6.23 -13.62
CA GLY A 12 4.98 -5.85 -13.11
C GLY A 12 5.18 -4.33 -13.19
N LEU A 13 4.88 -3.71 -14.33
CA LEU A 13 4.96 -2.26 -14.49
C LEU A 13 3.99 -1.51 -13.57
N ALA A 14 2.77 -2.02 -13.40
CA ALA A 14 1.80 -1.44 -12.46
C ALA A 14 2.32 -1.43 -11.02
N ALA A 15 2.94 -2.53 -10.56
CA ALA A 15 3.58 -2.61 -9.26
C ALA A 15 4.79 -1.66 -9.14
N ALA A 16 5.60 -1.54 -10.19
CA ALA A 16 6.72 -0.62 -10.25
C ALA A 16 6.27 0.83 -10.04
N ILE A 17 5.26 1.26 -10.78
CA ILE A 17 4.67 2.61 -10.66
C ILE A 17 4.06 2.82 -9.27
N ALA A 18 3.32 1.83 -8.75
CA ALA A 18 2.69 1.90 -7.43
C ALA A 18 3.72 2.04 -6.32
N CYS A 19 4.75 1.20 -6.29
CA CYS A 19 5.78 1.22 -5.25
C CYS A 19 6.70 2.44 -5.36
N CYS A 20 6.97 2.95 -6.57
CA CYS A 20 7.67 4.21 -6.78
C CYS A 20 6.90 5.38 -6.13
N GLY A 21 5.60 5.50 -6.39
CA GLY A 21 4.75 6.50 -5.73
C GLY A 21 4.71 6.34 -4.22
N PHE A 22 4.55 5.11 -3.74
CA PHE A 22 4.59 4.80 -2.31
C PHE A 22 5.90 5.22 -1.64
N THR A 23 7.03 5.00 -2.30
CA THR A 23 8.35 5.38 -1.78
C THR A 23 8.39 6.87 -1.47
N PHE A 24 7.93 7.72 -2.41
CA PHE A 24 7.85 9.16 -2.18
C PHE A 24 6.91 9.51 -1.02
N LEU A 25 5.72 8.90 -0.97
CA LEU A 25 4.73 9.16 0.10
C LEU A 25 5.22 8.77 1.49
N LEU A 26 6.16 7.86 1.59
CA LEU A 26 6.81 7.43 2.83
C LEU A 26 8.07 8.25 3.15
N GLY A 27 8.43 9.22 2.32
CA GLY A 27 9.55 10.14 2.52
C GLY A 27 10.82 9.78 1.75
N GLY A 28 10.79 8.74 0.91
CA GLY A 28 11.94 8.34 0.09
C GLY A 28 12.21 9.32 -1.05
N GLY A 29 13.48 9.49 -1.39
CA GLY A 29 13.94 10.36 -2.47
C GLY A 29 14.00 9.67 -3.84
N PRO A 30 14.54 10.36 -4.86
CA PRO A 30 14.59 9.83 -6.23
C PRO A 30 15.36 8.51 -6.38
N ILE A 31 16.38 8.31 -5.56
CA ILE A 31 17.21 7.08 -5.59
C ILE A 31 16.39 5.90 -5.11
N GLU A 32 15.74 6.03 -3.94
CA GLU A 32 14.86 5.00 -3.39
C GLU A 32 13.67 4.73 -4.31
N MET A 33 13.11 5.78 -4.91
CA MET A 33 12.01 5.66 -5.88
C MET A 33 12.41 4.82 -7.09
N PHE A 34 13.58 5.07 -7.66
CA PHE A 34 14.09 4.31 -8.80
C PHE A 34 14.39 2.86 -8.44
N CYS A 35 15.09 2.62 -7.34
CA CYS A 35 15.42 1.26 -6.89
C CYS A 35 14.14 0.47 -6.53
N ALA A 36 13.16 1.11 -5.88
CA ALA A 36 11.88 0.49 -5.57
C ALA A 36 11.03 0.22 -6.82
N PHE A 37 11.07 1.11 -7.82
CA PHE A 37 10.42 0.90 -9.11
C PHE A 37 10.90 -0.40 -9.77
N VAL A 38 12.19 -0.58 -9.88
CA VAL A 38 12.77 -1.77 -10.51
C VAL A 38 12.53 -3.02 -9.64
N GLY A 39 12.80 -2.92 -8.34
CA GLY A 39 12.61 -4.04 -7.40
C GLY A 39 11.18 -4.56 -7.38
N ALA A 40 10.20 -3.68 -7.23
CA ALA A 40 8.78 -4.04 -7.23
C ALA A 40 8.31 -4.58 -8.58
N GLY A 41 8.78 -3.98 -9.68
CA GLY A 41 8.45 -4.42 -11.03
C GLY A 41 8.87 -5.87 -11.29
N ILE A 42 10.12 -6.18 -11.00
CA ILE A 42 10.68 -7.53 -11.18
C ILE A 42 10.02 -8.52 -10.19
N GLY A 43 9.86 -8.11 -8.92
CA GLY A 43 9.24 -8.95 -7.89
C GLY A 43 7.80 -9.33 -8.25
N ASN A 44 6.96 -8.38 -8.62
CA ASN A 44 5.57 -8.67 -9.00
C ASN A 44 5.45 -9.43 -10.33
N TYR A 45 6.35 -9.18 -11.28
CA TYR A 45 6.41 -9.98 -12.50
C TYR A 45 6.66 -11.45 -12.19
N LEU A 46 7.64 -11.75 -11.32
CA LEU A 46 7.90 -13.13 -10.88
C LEU A 46 6.68 -13.72 -10.18
N ARG A 47 6.06 -12.97 -9.24
CA ARG A 47 4.83 -13.40 -8.56
C ARG A 47 3.75 -13.80 -9.55
N CYS A 48 3.48 -12.96 -10.54
CA CYS A 48 2.46 -13.24 -11.55
C CYS A 48 2.78 -14.50 -12.36
N LYS A 49 4.04 -14.73 -12.72
CA LYS A 49 4.48 -15.96 -13.39
C LYS A 49 4.28 -17.20 -12.52
N LEU A 50 4.76 -17.17 -11.27
CA LEU A 50 4.62 -18.28 -10.34
C LEU A 50 3.14 -18.62 -10.09
N THR A 51 2.31 -17.60 -9.87
CA THR A 51 0.85 -17.79 -9.73
C THR A 51 0.21 -18.43 -10.96
N LYS A 52 0.64 -18.02 -12.15
CA LYS A 52 0.16 -18.62 -13.42
C LYS A 52 0.54 -20.10 -13.55
N HIS A 53 1.67 -20.50 -12.99
CA HIS A 53 2.13 -21.89 -12.93
C HIS A 53 1.60 -22.67 -11.73
N HIS A 54 0.62 -22.09 -10.98
CA HIS A 54 -0.05 -22.75 -9.84
C HIS A 54 0.87 -23.11 -8.67
N PHE A 55 1.95 -22.36 -8.48
CA PHE A 55 2.76 -22.51 -7.26
C PHE A 55 1.99 -22.07 -6.02
N THR A 56 2.38 -22.58 -4.86
CA THR A 56 1.76 -22.25 -3.58
C THR A 56 1.89 -20.75 -3.26
N LEU A 57 0.91 -20.21 -2.54
CA LEU A 57 0.90 -18.80 -2.14
C LEU A 57 2.19 -18.38 -1.42
N PHE A 58 2.65 -19.23 -0.48
CA PHE A 58 3.87 -18.97 0.28
C PHE A 58 5.10 -18.87 -0.61
N LEU A 59 5.27 -19.79 -1.54
CA LEU A 59 6.39 -19.75 -2.48
C LEU A 59 6.34 -18.50 -3.36
N CYS A 60 5.15 -18.12 -3.83
CA CYS A 60 4.97 -16.89 -4.61
C CYS A 60 5.38 -15.64 -3.80
N ILE A 61 5.01 -15.57 -2.52
CA ILE A 61 5.34 -14.43 -1.66
C ILE A 61 6.84 -14.40 -1.38
N VAL A 62 7.39 -15.49 -0.86
CA VAL A 62 8.81 -15.58 -0.49
C VAL A 62 9.71 -15.26 -1.66
N SER A 63 9.49 -15.90 -2.82
CA SER A 63 10.32 -15.69 -4.01
C SER A 63 10.23 -14.26 -4.54
N SER A 64 9.02 -13.68 -4.59
CA SER A 64 8.82 -12.33 -5.14
C SER A 64 9.37 -11.23 -4.23
N VAL A 65 9.19 -11.35 -2.91
CA VAL A 65 9.75 -10.42 -1.93
C VAL A 65 11.27 -10.51 -1.89
N SER A 66 11.82 -11.73 -1.86
CA SER A 66 13.29 -11.94 -1.89
C SER A 66 13.91 -11.30 -3.13
N LEU A 67 13.32 -11.54 -4.29
CA LEU A 67 13.83 -10.97 -5.55
C LEU A 67 13.70 -9.43 -5.57
N ALA A 68 12.61 -8.88 -5.05
CA ALA A 68 12.42 -7.42 -4.97
C ALA A 68 13.48 -6.76 -4.06
N CYS A 69 13.72 -7.33 -2.88
CA CYS A 69 14.74 -6.85 -1.95
C CYS A 69 16.15 -6.99 -2.53
N PHE A 70 16.44 -8.12 -3.18
CA PHE A 70 17.74 -8.36 -3.82
C PHE A 70 17.98 -7.38 -4.98
N ALA A 71 16.98 -7.16 -5.83
CA ALA A 71 17.08 -6.19 -6.93
C ALA A 71 17.28 -4.77 -6.42
N TYR A 72 16.55 -4.36 -5.35
CA TYR A 72 16.74 -3.07 -4.70
C TYR A 72 18.17 -2.88 -4.20
N ALA A 73 18.66 -3.84 -3.39
CA ALA A 73 20.01 -3.78 -2.81
C ALA A 73 21.11 -3.84 -3.87
N GLY A 74 20.91 -4.66 -4.90
CA GLY A 74 21.87 -4.77 -6.02
C GLY A 74 22.00 -3.47 -6.81
N LEU A 75 20.87 -2.79 -7.09
CA LEU A 75 20.87 -1.49 -7.75
C LEU A 75 21.50 -0.40 -6.88
N LEU A 76 21.18 -0.39 -5.58
CA LEU A 76 21.76 0.56 -4.64
C LEU A 76 23.28 0.39 -4.59
N LYS A 77 23.75 -0.85 -4.49
CA LYS A 77 25.20 -1.16 -4.47
C LYS A 77 25.90 -0.81 -5.79
N LEU A 78 25.23 -1.03 -6.91
CA LEU A 78 25.71 -0.61 -8.22
C LEU A 78 25.83 0.92 -8.30
N GLY A 79 24.82 1.64 -7.79
CA GLY A 79 24.82 3.10 -7.71
C GLY A 79 25.92 3.64 -6.79
N GLU A 80 26.18 2.98 -5.67
CA GLU A 80 27.29 3.29 -4.76
C GLU A 80 28.65 3.19 -5.48
N ILE A 81 28.88 2.10 -6.22
CA ILE A 81 30.14 1.86 -6.95
C ILE A 81 30.30 2.84 -8.11
N LEU A 82 29.24 3.11 -8.90
CA LEU A 82 29.34 3.91 -10.12
C LEU A 82 29.24 5.42 -9.86
N PHE A 83 28.46 5.84 -8.87
CA PHE A 83 28.10 7.24 -8.64
C PHE A 83 28.46 7.74 -7.24
N GLY A 84 29.04 6.91 -6.38
CA GLY A 84 29.39 7.28 -5.00
C GLY A 84 28.18 7.59 -4.12
N ILE A 85 27.04 6.95 -4.38
CA ILE A 85 25.80 7.16 -3.60
C ILE A 85 26.04 6.68 -2.16
N SER A 86 25.63 7.47 -1.18
CA SER A 86 25.80 7.13 0.23
C SER A 86 24.85 6.01 0.69
N VAL A 87 25.25 5.27 1.72
CA VAL A 87 24.54 4.12 2.32
C VAL A 87 23.18 4.51 2.97
N GLN A 88 22.85 5.80 3.05
CA GLN A 88 21.62 6.31 3.71
C GLN A 88 20.31 5.92 3.01
N HIS A 89 20.38 5.28 1.85
CA HIS A 89 19.21 4.92 1.01
C HIS A 89 18.73 3.46 1.21
N GLU A 90 19.22 2.78 2.26
CA GLU A 90 18.93 1.36 2.48
C GLU A 90 17.44 1.07 2.76
N ALA A 91 16.75 1.94 3.49
CA ALA A 91 15.37 1.70 3.95
C ALA A 91 14.33 1.49 2.84
N GLY A 92 14.63 1.91 1.62
CA GLY A 92 13.71 1.81 0.49
C GLY A 92 13.41 0.37 0.04
N TYR A 93 14.18 -0.64 0.49
CA TYR A 93 13.87 -2.04 0.19
C TYR A 93 12.47 -2.45 0.71
N ILE A 94 12.01 -1.83 1.80
CA ILE A 94 10.65 -2.03 2.33
C ILE A 94 9.62 -1.57 1.28
N CYS A 95 9.88 -0.43 0.63
CA CYS A 95 8.99 0.10 -0.40
C CYS A 95 8.94 -0.82 -1.63
N ALA A 96 10.07 -1.45 -1.98
CA ALA A 96 10.14 -2.38 -3.10
C ALA A 96 9.26 -3.62 -2.93
N MET A 97 8.89 -4.01 -1.70
CA MET A 97 8.04 -5.16 -1.44
C MET A 97 6.56 -4.81 -1.16
N LEU A 98 6.18 -3.52 -1.13
CA LEU A 98 4.82 -3.10 -0.75
C LEU A 98 3.72 -3.60 -1.70
N PHE A 99 4.06 -4.02 -2.92
CA PHE A 99 3.11 -4.63 -3.85
C PHE A 99 2.46 -5.92 -3.31
N ILE A 100 3.07 -6.56 -2.30
CA ILE A 100 2.55 -7.79 -1.69
C ILE A 100 1.55 -7.50 -0.56
N ILE A 101 1.55 -6.29 -0.01
CA ILE A 101 0.71 -5.93 1.14
C ILE A 101 -0.77 -6.13 0.80
N PRO A 102 -1.49 -6.93 1.59
CA PRO A 102 -2.86 -7.32 1.30
C PRO A 102 -3.86 -6.22 1.71
N GLY A 103 -3.70 -5.02 1.16
CA GLY A 103 -4.53 -3.87 1.51
C GLY A 103 -6.01 -4.07 1.18
N PHE A 104 -6.31 -4.69 0.02
CA PHE A 104 -7.68 -5.01 -0.35
C PHE A 104 -8.38 -5.95 0.65
N PRO A 105 -7.81 -7.10 1.04
CA PRO A 105 -8.38 -7.96 2.09
C PRO A 105 -8.53 -7.26 3.43
N PHE A 106 -7.59 -6.42 3.87
CA PHE A 106 -7.73 -5.67 5.12
C PHE A 106 -8.95 -4.75 5.12
N ILE A 107 -9.13 -3.95 4.06
CA ILE A 107 -10.23 -3.01 3.96
C ILE A 107 -11.56 -3.75 3.86
N THR A 108 -11.65 -4.78 3.01
CA THR A 108 -12.89 -5.55 2.83
C THR A 108 -13.27 -6.35 4.05
N SER A 109 -12.30 -6.92 4.79
CA SER A 109 -12.52 -7.55 6.09
C SER A 109 -13.19 -6.60 7.07
N GLY A 110 -12.67 -5.38 7.22
CA GLY A 110 -13.26 -4.37 8.09
C GLY A 110 -14.68 -3.97 7.67
N ILE A 111 -14.97 -3.89 6.37
CA ILE A 111 -16.31 -3.60 5.86
C ILE A 111 -17.27 -4.75 6.17
N ASP A 112 -16.83 -6.00 6.02
CA ASP A 112 -17.67 -7.18 6.31
C ASP A 112 -17.96 -7.31 7.80
N LEU A 113 -16.93 -7.12 8.66
CA LEU A 113 -17.10 -7.11 10.12
C LEU A 113 -18.10 -6.03 10.58
N ALA A 114 -18.03 -4.85 9.98
CA ALA A 114 -18.94 -3.77 10.31
C ALA A 114 -20.39 -4.01 9.83
N LYS A 115 -20.59 -4.91 8.87
CA LYS A 115 -21.93 -5.41 8.46
C LYS A 115 -22.39 -6.63 9.26
N LEU A 116 -21.63 -7.03 10.28
CA LEU A 116 -21.85 -8.23 11.10
C LEU A 116 -21.71 -9.55 10.31
N ASP A 117 -21.13 -9.53 9.11
CA ASP A 117 -20.69 -10.74 8.40
C ASP A 117 -19.36 -11.21 9.00
N MET A 118 -19.45 -11.77 10.21
CA MET A 118 -18.29 -12.14 11.02
C MET A 118 -17.44 -13.22 10.34
N ARG A 119 -18.07 -14.16 9.64
CA ARG A 119 -17.36 -15.26 9.00
C ARG A 119 -16.49 -14.76 7.85
N SER A 120 -17.06 -14.06 6.88
CA SER A 120 -16.30 -13.52 5.73
C SER A 120 -15.24 -12.52 6.18
N GLY A 121 -15.58 -11.68 7.18
CA GLY A 121 -14.66 -10.70 7.73
C GLY A 121 -13.44 -11.33 8.39
N LEU A 122 -13.64 -12.34 9.24
CA LEU A 122 -12.54 -13.04 9.94
C LEU A 122 -11.69 -13.87 8.97
N GLU A 123 -12.29 -14.57 8.01
CA GLU A 123 -11.56 -15.35 7.00
C GLU A 123 -10.64 -14.43 6.18
N ARG A 124 -11.12 -13.25 5.74
CA ARG A 124 -10.30 -12.26 5.00
C ARG A 124 -9.22 -11.63 5.86
N LEU A 125 -9.51 -11.36 7.13
CA LEU A 125 -8.53 -10.84 8.08
C LEU A 125 -7.40 -11.85 8.31
N ALA A 126 -7.75 -13.11 8.58
CA ALA A 126 -6.77 -14.18 8.76
C ALA A 126 -5.90 -14.37 7.50
N TYR A 127 -6.50 -14.35 6.31
CA TYR A 127 -5.78 -14.40 5.04
C TYR A 127 -4.80 -13.22 4.89
N ALA A 128 -5.24 -12.00 5.19
CA ALA A 128 -4.39 -10.81 5.13
C ALA A 128 -3.24 -10.88 6.14
N MET A 129 -3.51 -11.34 7.37
CA MET A 129 -2.49 -11.51 8.41
C MET A 129 -1.43 -12.52 8.02
N ILE A 130 -1.80 -13.64 7.41
CA ILE A 130 -0.84 -14.65 6.94
C ILE A 130 0.06 -14.05 5.85
N ILE A 131 -0.51 -13.35 4.86
CA ILE A 131 0.29 -12.76 3.78
C ILE A 131 1.29 -11.74 4.33
N ILE A 132 0.83 -10.81 5.18
CA ILE A 132 1.72 -9.77 5.71
C ILE A 132 2.82 -10.36 6.59
N LEU A 133 2.50 -11.38 7.39
CA LEU A 133 3.48 -12.04 8.25
C LEU A 133 4.57 -12.71 7.41
N VAL A 134 4.20 -13.49 6.40
CA VAL A 134 5.17 -14.16 5.52
C VAL A 134 6.00 -13.15 4.73
N ALA A 135 5.37 -12.10 4.20
CA ALA A 135 6.07 -11.07 3.44
C ALA A 135 7.07 -10.29 4.29
N THR A 136 6.66 -9.88 5.50
CA THR A 136 7.52 -9.10 6.40
C THR A 136 8.65 -9.94 6.99
N LEU A 137 8.41 -11.19 7.35
CA LEU A 137 9.46 -12.12 7.78
C LEU A 137 10.48 -12.35 6.66
N THR A 138 10.01 -12.56 5.43
CA THR A 138 10.89 -12.72 4.26
C THR A 138 11.75 -11.48 4.06
N ALA A 139 11.15 -10.28 4.07
CA ALA A 139 11.89 -9.04 3.91
C ALA A 139 12.89 -8.79 5.06
N TRP A 140 12.53 -9.15 6.28
CA TRP A 140 13.44 -9.08 7.44
C TRP A 140 14.63 -10.04 7.29
N ILE A 141 14.39 -11.29 6.88
CA ILE A 141 15.48 -12.25 6.61
C ILE A 141 16.38 -11.72 5.47
N MET A 142 15.80 -11.18 4.40
CA MET A 142 16.57 -10.57 3.32
C MET A 142 17.38 -9.35 3.81
N ALA A 143 16.81 -8.54 4.69
CA ALA A 143 17.53 -7.42 5.30
C ALA A 143 18.76 -7.89 6.12
N LEU A 144 18.63 -8.99 6.87
CA LEU A 144 19.76 -9.59 7.59
C LEU A 144 20.84 -10.10 6.65
N ILE A 145 20.46 -10.81 5.57
CA ILE A 145 21.41 -11.36 4.58
C ILE A 145 22.13 -10.25 3.82
N LEU A 146 21.40 -9.19 3.44
CA LEU A 146 21.93 -8.08 2.63
C LEU A 146 22.48 -6.92 3.49
N HIS A 147 22.46 -7.06 4.82
CA HIS A 147 22.88 -6.04 5.79
C HIS A 147 22.14 -4.70 5.65
N LEU A 148 20.85 -4.74 5.27
CA LEU A 148 20.01 -3.54 5.14
C LEU A 148 19.39 -3.14 6.48
N LYS A 149 19.24 -1.83 6.71
CA LYS A 149 18.63 -1.29 7.92
C LYS A 149 17.35 -0.52 7.58
N PRO A 150 16.25 -0.70 8.34
CA PRO A 150 15.00 0.06 8.17
C PRO A 150 15.11 1.44 8.85
N SER A 151 16.12 2.22 8.49
CA SER A 151 16.32 3.59 8.97
C SER A 151 15.24 4.54 8.44
N ASP A 152 15.17 5.76 8.99
CA ASP A 152 14.30 6.79 8.41
C ASP A 152 14.93 7.34 7.12
N PHE A 153 14.06 7.80 6.21
CA PHE A 153 14.52 8.41 4.97
C PHE A 153 15.15 9.79 5.24
N PRO A 154 16.16 10.19 4.46
CA PRO A 154 16.70 11.53 4.56
C PRO A 154 15.61 12.58 4.19
N PRO A 155 15.52 13.71 4.94
CA PRO A 155 14.50 14.70 4.69
C PRO A 155 14.64 15.33 3.30
N LEU A 156 13.54 15.41 2.56
CA LEU A 156 13.49 16.07 1.26
C LEU A 156 13.29 17.58 1.46
N SER A 157 14.20 18.38 0.91
CA SER A 157 14.10 19.85 0.92
C SER A 157 13.13 20.34 -0.17
N LEU A 158 11.82 20.19 0.05
CA LEU A 158 10.77 20.61 -0.88
C LEU A 158 9.97 21.77 -0.28
N THR A 159 9.51 22.68 -1.13
CA THR A 159 8.54 23.70 -0.72
C THR A 159 7.16 23.07 -0.50
N LEU A 160 6.29 23.72 0.28
CA LEU A 160 4.94 23.22 0.58
C LEU A 160 4.16 22.88 -0.70
N TRP A 161 4.19 23.74 -1.70
CA TRP A 161 3.49 23.51 -2.98
C TRP A 161 4.06 22.32 -3.77
N GLN A 162 5.37 22.14 -3.77
CA GLN A 162 6.02 20.98 -4.36
C GLN A 162 5.62 19.69 -3.63
N HIS A 163 5.57 19.72 -2.30
CA HIS A 163 5.10 18.60 -1.51
C HIS A 163 3.67 18.17 -1.88
N ILE A 164 2.72 19.12 -1.92
CA ILE A 164 1.33 18.86 -2.27
C ILE A 164 1.23 18.29 -3.69
N LEU A 165 1.91 18.92 -4.66
CA LEU A 165 1.86 18.48 -6.06
C LEU A 165 2.42 17.07 -6.24
N PHE A 166 3.58 16.79 -5.65
CA PHE A 166 4.21 15.46 -5.75
C PHE A 166 3.44 14.40 -4.97
N ARG A 167 2.80 14.75 -3.84
CA ARG A 167 1.89 13.85 -3.11
C ARG A 167 0.65 13.49 -3.94
N LEU A 168 0.07 14.45 -4.66
CA LEU A 168 -1.04 14.19 -5.58
C LEU A 168 -0.63 13.23 -6.70
N LEU A 169 0.51 13.49 -7.35
CA LEU A 169 1.02 12.63 -8.43
C LEU A 169 1.40 11.24 -7.91
N ALA A 170 2.13 11.15 -6.81
CA ALA A 170 2.56 9.89 -6.22
C ALA A 170 1.35 9.07 -5.72
N SER A 171 0.36 9.71 -5.12
CA SER A 171 -0.88 9.04 -4.69
C SER A 171 -1.69 8.55 -5.88
N PHE A 172 -1.79 9.33 -6.97
CA PHE A 172 -2.41 8.89 -8.20
C PHE A 172 -1.71 7.65 -8.77
N CYS A 173 -0.40 7.69 -8.92
CA CYS A 173 0.40 6.58 -9.43
C CYS A 173 0.26 5.33 -8.56
N GLY A 174 0.31 5.50 -7.24
CA GLY A 174 0.13 4.42 -6.28
C GLY A 174 -1.22 3.72 -6.42
N VAL A 175 -2.29 4.49 -6.37
CA VAL A 175 -3.66 3.96 -6.47
C VAL A 175 -3.95 3.38 -7.85
N PHE A 176 -3.54 4.06 -8.92
CA PHE A 176 -3.70 3.56 -10.29
C PHE A 176 -3.01 2.21 -10.47
N GLY A 177 -1.75 2.10 -10.04
CA GLY A 177 -0.99 0.85 -10.16
C GLY A 177 -1.61 -0.29 -9.35
N PHE A 178 -2.00 -0.05 -8.10
CA PHE A 178 -2.71 -1.07 -7.30
C PHE A 178 -4.06 -1.46 -7.90
N SER A 179 -4.83 -0.51 -8.41
CA SER A 179 -6.12 -0.80 -9.06
C SER A 179 -5.94 -1.69 -10.30
N VAL A 180 -4.91 -1.43 -11.12
CA VAL A 180 -4.53 -2.30 -12.25
C VAL A 180 -4.12 -3.70 -11.75
N MET A 181 -3.36 -3.79 -10.66
CA MET A 181 -2.98 -5.07 -10.05
C MET A 181 -4.20 -5.86 -9.53
N PHE A 182 -5.27 -5.18 -9.12
CA PHE A 182 -6.56 -5.79 -8.77
C PHE A 182 -7.42 -6.14 -9.99
N ASN A 183 -6.85 -6.08 -11.19
CA ASN A 183 -7.51 -6.41 -12.44
C ASN A 183 -8.67 -5.47 -12.80
N SER A 184 -8.62 -4.21 -12.38
CA SER A 184 -9.59 -3.18 -12.72
C SER A 184 -9.35 -2.64 -14.14
N PRO A 185 -10.42 -2.30 -14.91
CA PRO A 185 -10.27 -1.59 -16.18
C PRO A 185 -9.55 -0.26 -16.02
N LYS A 186 -8.84 0.20 -17.07
CA LYS A 186 -8.02 1.43 -17.00
C LYS A 186 -8.81 2.67 -16.60
N GLU A 187 -10.04 2.83 -17.09
CA GLU A 187 -10.92 3.95 -16.75
C GLU A 187 -11.29 3.95 -15.27
N LEU A 188 -11.63 2.77 -14.74
CA LEU A 188 -11.92 2.60 -13.31
C LEU A 188 -10.67 2.88 -12.46
N SER A 189 -9.51 2.38 -12.90
CA SER A 189 -8.23 2.60 -12.23
C SER A 189 -7.85 4.09 -12.22
N ALA A 190 -8.06 4.81 -13.31
CA ALA A 190 -7.80 6.25 -13.38
C ALA A 190 -8.72 7.03 -12.45
N THR A 191 -10.03 6.69 -12.42
CA THR A 191 -10.98 7.34 -11.52
C THR A 191 -10.65 7.07 -10.06
N ALA A 192 -10.35 5.82 -9.70
CA ALA A 192 -9.88 5.47 -8.36
C ALA A 192 -8.59 6.22 -8.01
N GLY A 193 -7.68 6.38 -8.98
CA GLY A 193 -6.45 7.15 -8.86
C GLY A 193 -6.70 8.62 -8.50
N ILE A 194 -7.63 9.28 -9.17
CA ILE A 194 -8.00 10.68 -8.88
C ILE A 194 -8.60 10.80 -7.47
N ILE A 195 -9.54 9.91 -7.12
CA ILE A 195 -10.14 9.89 -5.77
C ILE A 195 -9.06 9.68 -4.71
N GLY A 196 -8.18 8.69 -4.91
CA GLY A 196 -7.11 8.37 -3.98
C GLY A 196 -6.05 9.48 -3.89
N ALA A 197 -5.73 10.17 -5.00
CA ALA A 197 -4.84 11.31 -5.00
C ALA A 197 -5.34 12.42 -4.06
N ILE A 198 -6.60 12.81 -4.20
CA ILE A 198 -7.22 13.85 -3.36
C ILE A 198 -7.28 13.39 -1.90
N ALA A 199 -7.83 12.20 -1.65
CA ALA A 199 -8.08 11.71 -0.30
C ALA A 199 -6.78 11.43 0.47
N ASN A 200 -5.77 10.84 -0.16
CA ASN A 200 -4.50 10.53 0.52
C ASN A 200 -3.64 11.77 0.72
N THR A 201 -3.63 12.71 -0.24
CA THR A 201 -2.93 13.99 -0.03
C THR A 201 -3.56 14.75 1.12
N LEU A 202 -4.90 14.87 1.16
CA LEU A 202 -5.60 15.46 2.31
C LEU A 202 -5.19 14.78 3.63
N ARG A 203 -5.18 13.45 3.67
CA ARG A 203 -4.74 12.70 4.85
C ARG A 203 -3.33 13.07 5.31
N LEU A 204 -2.39 13.15 4.37
CA LEU A 204 -0.99 13.46 4.70
C LEU A 204 -0.83 14.90 5.17
N GLU A 205 -1.50 15.86 4.51
CA GLU A 205 -1.48 17.25 4.94
C GLU A 205 -2.14 17.46 6.33
N LEU A 206 -3.18 16.69 6.66
CA LEU A 206 -3.78 16.72 8.00
C LEU A 206 -2.81 16.22 9.09
N VAL A 207 -1.97 15.23 8.78
CA VAL A 207 -0.93 14.77 9.71
C VAL A 207 0.15 15.84 9.86
N ASP A 208 0.65 16.38 8.76
CA ASP A 208 1.83 17.25 8.77
C ASP A 208 1.49 18.69 9.20
N LEU A 209 0.40 19.27 8.71
CA LEU A 209 0.03 20.67 8.99
C LEU A 209 -0.88 20.82 10.22
N ALA A 210 -1.82 19.89 10.41
CA ALA A 210 -2.77 19.95 11.52
C ALA A 210 -2.37 19.08 12.72
N SER A 211 -1.24 18.36 12.63
CA SER A 211 -0.73 17.46 13.67
C SER A 211 -1.77 16.43 14.14
N LEU A 212 -2.66 16.00 13.24
CA LEU A 212 -3.66 15.00 13.55
C LEU A 212 -3.03 13.60 13.68
N PRO A 213 -3.49 12.79 14.65
CA PRO A 213 -3.05 11.40 14.75
C PRO A 213 -3.27 10.64 13.42
N PRO A 214 -2.32 9.77 13.00
CA PRO A 214 -2.40 9.07 11.70
C PRO A 214 -3.71 8.30 11.47
N ALA A 215 -4.30 7.72 12.52
CA ALA A 215 -5.58 7.00 12.45
C ALA A 215 -6.77 7.94 12.19
N ALA A 216 -6.80 9.11 12.84
CA ALA A 216 -7.83 10.12 12.62
C ALA A 216 -7.75 10.69 11.19
N ALA A 217 -6.54 10.98 10.74
CA ALA A 217 -6.30 11.43 9.37
C ALA A 217 -6.69 10.35 8.34
N ALA A 218 -6.41 9.07 8.61
CA ALA A 218 -6.82 7.95 7.76
C ALA A 218 -8.35 7.81 7.68
N PHE A 219 -9.06 8.01 8.80
CA PHE A 219 -10.52 8.05 8.82
C PHE A 219 -11.06 9.15 7.91
N ILE A 220 -10.55 10.38 8.03
CA ILE A 220 -10.96 11.52 7.21
C ILE A 220 -10.64 11.28 5.73
N GLY A 221 -9.45 10.75 5.42
CA GLY A 221 -9.08 10.38 4.06
C GLY A 221 -10.03 9.33 3.45
N ALA A 222 -10.36 8.27 4.19
CA ALA A 222 -11.29 7.25 3.75
C ALA A 222 -12.73 7.78 3.62
N LEU A 223 -13.16 8.64 4.53
CA LEU A 223 -14.45 9.34 4.46
C LEU A 223 -14.56 10.17 3.17
N THR A 224 -13.52 10.96 2.88
CA THR A 224 -13.43 11.78 1.66
C THR A 224 -13.47 10.92 0.40
N ALA A 225 -12.67 9.83 0.35
CA ALA A 225 -12.69 8.89 -0.77
C ALA A 225 -14.08 8.26 -0.96
N GLY A 226 -14.75 7.89 0.12
CA GLY A 226 -16.08 7.32 0.10
C GLY A 226 -17.16 8.30 -0.42
N ILE A 227 -17.08 9.57 -0.05
CA ILE A 227 -17.99 10.62 -0.55
C ILE A 227 -17.75 10.88 -2.03
N LEU A 228 -16.50 11.08 -2.45
CA LEU A 228 -16.13 11.30 -3.85
C LEU A 228 -16.58 10.13 -4.75
N ALA A 229 -16.34 8.89 -4.30
CA ALA A 229 -16.78 7.70 -5.01
C ALA A 229 -18.31 7.61 -5.14
N SER A 230 -19.06 8.11 -4.14
CA SER A 230 -20.52 8.13 -4.19
C SER A 230 -21.05 9.11 -5.24
N VAL A 231 -20.40 10.27 -5.38
CA VAL A 231 -20.75 11.28 -6.39
C VAL A 231 -20.44 10.77 -7.80
N LEU A 232 -19.31 10.10 -7.97
CA LEU A 232 -18.84 9.63 -9.28
C LEU A 232 -19.50 8.31 -9.73
N LYS A 233 -19.98 7.48 -8.78
CA LYS A 233 -20.62 6.18 -9.08
C LYS A 233 -21.71 6.26 -10.14
N SER A 234 -22.59 7.24 -10.06
CA SER A 234 -23.71 7.41 -11.00
C SER A 234 -23.28 7.71 -12.43
N LYS A 235 -22.08 8.28 -12.61
CA LYS A 235 -21.54 8.62 -13.92
C LYS A 235 -20.75 7.49 -14.58
N ILE A 236 -20.17 6.59 -13.78
CA ILE A 236 -19.19 5.59 -14.25
C ILE A 236 -19.82 4.20 -14.39
N GLY A 237 -20.95 3.93 -13.70
CA GLY A 237 -21.69 2.66 -13.82
C GLY A 237 -21.04 1.44 -13.11
N TYR A 238 -19.95 1.63 -12.36
CA TYR A 238 -19.30 0.56 -11.60
C TYR A 238 -19.80 0.49 -10.14
N PRO A 239 -19.73 -0.69 -9.50
CA PRO A 239 -20.03 -0.82 -8.08
C PRO A 239 -19.18 0.11 -7.24
N ARG A 240 -19.74 0.71 -6.19
CA ARG A 240 -19.04 1.64 -5.30
C ARG A 240 -17.75 1.06 -4.73
N ILE A 241 -17.76 -0.23 -4.34
CA ILE A 241 -16.60 -0.91 -3.74
C ILE A 241 -15.40 -0.94 -4.67
N SER A 242 -15.65 -1.05 -5.98
CA SER A 242 -14.58 -1.06 -7.01
C SER A 242 -13.87 0.29 -7.15
N LEU A 243 -14.49 1.37 -6.68
CA LEU A 243 -13.88 2.71 -6.62
C LEU A 243 -13.25 2.97 -5.25
N THR A 244 -13.98 2.69 -4.17
CA THR A 244 -13.57 3.07 -2.82
C THR A 244 -12.38 2.27 -2.30
N VAL A 245 -12.38 0.95 -2.47
CA VAL A 245 -11.32 0.11 -1.90
C VAL A 245 -9.96 0.41 -2.55
N PRO A 246 -9.82 0.43 -3.90
CA PRO A 246 -8.54 0.82 -4.50
C PRO A 246 -8.09 2.23 -4.13
N SER A 247 -9.02 3.19 -3.99
CA SER A 247 -8.68 4.58 -3.67
C SER A 247 -8.01 4.77 -2.31
N ILE A 248 -8.30 3.89 -1.34
CA ILE A 248 -7.72 3.99 0.01
C ILE A 248 -6.68 2.91 0.31
N VAL A 249 -6.42 1.98 -0.62
CA VAL A 249 -5.45 0.90 -0.40
C VAL A 249 -4.04 1.44 -0.09
N ILE A 250 -3.69 2.59 -0.66
CA ILE A 250 -2.43 3.28 -0.42
C ILE A 250 -2.30 3.81 1.03
N MET A 251 -3.41 3.90 1.77
CA MET A 251 -3.41 4.35 3.17
C MET A 251 -3.19 3.19 4.16
N VAL A 252 -3.19 1.93 3.68
CA VAL A 252 -2.95 0.76 4.52
C VAL A 252 -1.53 0.81 5.09
N PRO A 253 -1.36 0.58 6.40
CA PRO A 253 -0.11 0.87 7.12
C PRO A 253 0.95 -0.24 6.95
N GLY A 254 1.33 -0.57 5.71
CA GLY A 254 2.30 -1.63 5.41
C GLY A 254 3.67 -1.41 6.07
N LEU A 255 4.19 -0.19 6.03
CA LEU A 255 5.45 0.18 6.69
C LEU A 255 5.37 0.00 8.22
N TYR A 256 4.23 0.37 8.84
CA TYR A 256 4.03 0.21 10.28
C TYR A 256 4.04 -1.26 10.68
N LEU A 257 3.36 -2.10 9.90
CA LEU A 257 3.35 -3.56 10.13
C LEU A 257 4.75 -4.16 9.94
N TYR A 258 5.48 -3.73 8.93
CA TYR A 258 6.87 -4.16 8.76
C TYR A 258 7.74 -3.76 9.95
N ARG A 259 7.72 -2.48 10.36
CA ARG A 259 8.48 -1.98 11.52
C ARG A 259 8.11 -2.69 12.82
N ALA A 260 6.83 -3.02 13.01
CA ALA A 260 6.37 -3.79 14.16
C ALA A 260 7.03 -5.18 14.22
N ILE A 261 7.01 -5.92 13.10
CA ILE A 261 7.59 -7.26 13.03
C ILE A 261 9.11 -7.22 13.11
N TYR A 262 9.75 -6.26 12.46
CA TYR A 262 11.19 -6.05 12.55
C TYR A 262 11.64 -5.81 14.01
N ASN A 263 10.98 -4.88 14.71
CA ASN A 263 11.30 -4.58 16.10
C ASN A 263 11.00 -5.74 17.04
N LEU A 264 10.00 -6.57 16.74
CA LEU A 264 9.76 -7.82 17.46
C LEU A 264 10.95 -8.78 17.28
N GLY A 265 11.46 -8.92 16.06
CA GLY A 265 12.59 -9.78 15.74
C GLY A 265 13.91 -9.37 16.42
N VAL A 266 14.12 -8.07 16.61
CA VAL A 266 15.29 -7.54 17.37
C VAL A 266 15.01 -7.36 18.87
N MET A 267 13.92 -7.97 19.38
CA MET A 267 13.51 -7.97 20.81
C MET A 267 13.22 -6.58 21.40
N SER A 268 12.92 -5.59 20.57
CA SER A 268 12.47 -4.25 20.99
C SER A 268 10.96 -4.21 21.16
N LEU A 269 10.45 -4.87 22.21
CA LEU A 269 9.02 -5.13 22.41
C LEU A 269 8.18 -3.86 22.52
N GLN A 270 8.65 -2.84 23.24
CA GLN A 270 7.92 -1.57 23.40
C GLN A 270 7.74 -0.85 22.06
N THR A 271 8.79 -0.75 21.25
CA THR A 271 8.74 -0.13 19.92
C THR A 271 7.85 -0.94 18.98
N SER A 272 7.96 -2.28 19.02
CA SER A 272 7.10 -3.18 18.25
C SER A 272 5.62 -2.98 18.60
N ALA A 273 5.28 -2.96 19.89
CA ALA A 273 3.91 -2.76 20.35
C ALA A 273 3.33 -1.40 19.91
N SER A 274 4.13 -0.34 19.93
CA SER A 274 3.72 0.98 19.46
C SER A 274 3.38 0.99 17.96
N TRP A 275 4.21 0.35 17.13
CA TRP A 275 3.96 0.23 15.69
C TRP A 275 2.74 -0.66 15.40
N PHE A 276 2.53 -1.76 16.14
CA PHE A 276 1.34 -2.59 16.01
C PHE A 276 0.08 -1.83 16.38
N ALA A 277 0.07 -1.13 17.51
CA ALA A 277 -1.09 -0.33 17.94
C ALA A 277 -1.47 0.73 16.91
N ALA A 278 -0.49 1.46 16.39
CA ALA A 278 -0.72 2.45 15.33
C ALA A 278 -1.26 1.81 14.04
N ALA A 279 -0.72 0.66 13.63
CA ALA A 279 -1.20 -0.06 12.45
C ALA A 279 -2.65 -0.54 12.62
N ILE A 280 -2.99 -1.13 13.77
CA ILE A 280 -4.35 -1.60 14.07
C ILE A 280 -5.35 -0.43 14.02
N LEU A 281 -5.03 0.70 14.65
CA LEU A 281 -5.91 1.87 14.65
C LEU A 281 -6.17 2.39 13.22
N ILE A 282 -5.14 2.43 12.35
CA ILE A 282 -5.30 2.83 10.95
C ILE A 282 -6.16 1.82 10.18
N ILE A 283 -5.91 0.50 10.36
CA ILE A 283 -6.66 -0.57 9.68
C ILE A 283 -8.16 -0.52 10.06
N LEU A 284 -8.48 -0.15 11.30
CA LEU A 284 -9.86 0.02 11.76
C LEU A 284 -10.48 1.33 11.24
N ALA A 285 -9.70 2.41 11.22
CA ALA A 285 -10.17 3.73 10.80
C ALA A 285 -10.59 3.77 9.32
N LEU A 286 -9.87 3.06 8.43
CA LEU A 286 -10.15 3.06 6.99
C LEU A 286 -11.55 2.53 6.63
N PRO A 287 -11.97 1.31 7.03
CA PRO A 287 -13.32 0.82 6.78
C PRO A 287 -14.40 1.68 7.45
N LEU A 288 -14.14 2.17 8.68
CA LEU A 288 -15.07 3.06 9.37
C LEU A 288 -15.31 4.33 8.56
N GLY A 289 -14.27 4.97 8.03
CA GLY A 289 -14.44 6.15 7.18
C GLY A 289 -15.29 5.88 5.94
N LEU A 290 -15.11 4.73 5.27
CA LEU A 290 -15.95 4.33 4.13
C LEU A 290 -17.42 4.05 4.53
N ILE A 291 -17.63 3.45 5.69
CA ILE A 291 -18.98 3.16 6.21
C ILE A 291 -19.70 4.46 6.55
N PHE A 292 -19.05 5.38 7.25
CA PHE A 292 -19.60 6.70 7.52
C PHE A 292 -19.92 7.47 6.23
N ALA A 293 -19.05 7.44 5.23
CA ALA A 293 -19.33 8.00 3.92
C ALA A 293 -20.59 7.38 3.29
N ARG A 294 -20.79 6.07 3.47
CA ARG A 294 -21.98 5.37 2.96
C ARG A 294 -23.25 5.76 3.74
N ILE A 295 -23.16 5.86 5.05
CA ILE A 295 -24.29 6.33 5.89
C ILE A 295 -24.73 7.73 5.47
N LEU A 296 -23.79 8.61 5.15
CA LEU A 296 -24.10 9.98 4.72
C LEU A 296 -24.71 10.05 3.31
N THR A 297 -24.29 9.17 2.40
CA THR A 297 -24.63 9.28 0.97
C THR A 297 -25.67 8.28 0.48
N ASP A 298 -25.99 7.23 1.25
CA ASP A 298 -26.91 6.15 0.87
C ASP A 298 -28.02 6.04 1.92
N LYS A 299 -29.22 6.52 1.56
CA LYS A 299 -30.38 6.51 2.44
C LYS A 299 -30.84 5.08 2.80
N THR A 300 -30.75 4.14 1.85
CA THR A 300 -31.20 2.75 2.09
C THR A 300 -30.26 2.02 3.06
N PHE A 301 -28.97 2.31 3.01
CA PHE A 301 -27.99 1.73 3.95
C PHE A 301 -28.13 2.26 5.37
N ARG A 302 -28.65 3.50 5.52
CA ARG A 302 -28.83 4.17 6.82
C ARG A 302 -29.88 3.48 7.70
N TYR A 303 -30.90 2.90 7.11
CA TYR A 303 -32.02 2.37 7.85
C TYR A 303 -31.97 0.87 8.15
N CYS A 304 -30.96 0.16 7.72
CA CYS A 304 -30.74 -1.29 8.01
C CYS A 304 -32.04 -2.13 7.94
N THR A 305 -32.84 -1.95 6.92
CA THR A 305 -34.09 -2.73 6.69
C THR A 305 -33.83 -3.87 5.74
#